data_02dba50f010818c564d96fd6d89e0949
#
_entry.id   02dba50f010818c564d96fd6d89e0949
#
_cell.length_a   1.000
_cell.length_b   1.000
_cell.length_c   1.000
_cell.angle_alpha   90.00
_cell.angle_beta   90.00
_cell.angle_gamma   90.00
#
_symmetry.space_group_name_H-M   'P 1'
#
loop_
_entity.id
_entity.type
_entity.pdbx_description
1 polymer ?
#
loop_
_entity_poly.entity_id
_entity_poly.type
_entity_poly.pdbx_seq_one_letter_code
_entity_poly.pdbx_strand_id
1 'polypeptide(L)'
;MAFREGEPRTMSRRRFTALASASLAASAGLASAPAWAVGQEIPIGALMPLTGAGGPFGQNMMKAVRSAVDQINATGGPLGRRIRLYQEDDQTDPDAAVRAAKKLIEVNKVSAVIGTWASGVTLAVAPVCQASKVVEMSTSGATKITTIQKQGFVFRTEPDDTLFGRAYAEFAAVRGWKRVAILGLNVPFTVTTVSNFRQAFEAHGGKVLSYDTYNQSQTTFRSETLKAAQGKPDFILVSGYEPDVTGILRSAYENGLHATFLVPGFSVSDTLIKNAGPAAEGLLLVQEGVAEGSPAYKEVVSALGGSEYYSFAAQTWDQIQLVALAIEAAKSATGSAINHGIHAVSGPPGTKVSSFAAGVPLLRKGKKINYEGASGAIDFDANGNITTANFRIAEVRGGKVVPVQLVKNVHF
;
A
#
# COMPACT_ATOMS: atom_id res chain seq x y z
N MET A 1 -35.55 13.50 87.82
CA MET A 1 -35.52 13.60 86.36
C MET A 1 -35.24 12.21 85.83
N ALA A 2 -36.26 11.59 85.21
CA ALA A 2 -36.25 10.17 84.85
C ALA A 2 -35.94 10.04 83.39
N PHE A 3 -34.91 9.26 83.07
CA PHE A 3 -34.68 8.80 81.73
C PHE A 3 -35.57 7.67 81.36
N ARG A 4 -36.34 7.80 80.26
CA ARG A 4 -37.15 6.71 79.69
C ARG A 4 -36.29 5.97 78.65
N GLU A 5 -36.10 4.67 78.93
CA GLU A 5 -35.53 3.72 77.96
C GLU A 5 -36.53 3.42 76.86
N GLY A 6 -36.04 3.50 75.59
CA GLY A 6 -36.82 3.17 74.41
C GLY A 6 -36.56 1.71 74.01
N GLU A 7 -37.64 0.93 73.91
CA GLU A 7 -37.62 -0.49 73.47
C GLU A 7 -37.23 -0.68 72.06
N PRO A 8 -36.46 -1.75 71.70
CA PRO A 8 -36.09 -2.05 70.30
C PRO A 8 -37.29 -2.62 69.53
N ARG A 9 -37.66 -1.94 68.44
CA ARG A 9 -38.69 -2.44 67.50
C ARG A 9 -38.14 -3.61 66.68
N THR A 10 -38.57 -4.81 66.94
CA THR A 10 -38.34 -6.02 66.15
C THR A 10 -39.10 -5.95 64.83
N MET A 11 -38.35 -5.95 63.68
CA MET A 11 -38.98 -6.07 62.39
C MET A 11 -39.53 -7.49 62.13
N SER A 12 -40.80 -7.58 61.73
CA SER A 12 -41.49 -8.83 61.50
C SER A 12 -40.89 -9.60 60.28
N ARG A 13 -40.86 -10.95 60.45
CA ARG A 13 -40.35 -11.90 59.41
C ARG A 13 -40.98 -11.72 58.00
N ARG A 14 -42.19 -11.13 57.93
CA ARG A 14 -42.85 -10.84 56.63
C ARG A 14 -42.23 -9.68 55.79
N ARG A 15 -41.45 -8.76 56.41
CA ARG A 15 -40.76 -7.68 55.69
C ARG A 15 -39.42 -8.13 55.21
N PHE A 16 -38.82 -9.16 55.76
CA PHE A 16 -37.51 -9.68 55.30
C PHE A 16 -37.67 -10.52 54.02
N THR A 17 -38.80 -11.22 53.83
CA THR A 17 -39.04 -11.97 52.59
C THR A 17 -39.43 -11.10 51.42
N ALA A 18 -39.98 -9.90 51.62
CA ALA A 18 -40.32 -8.99 50.52
C ALA A 18 -39.09 -8.23 49.98
N LEU A 19 -38.05 -8.02 50.78
CA LEU A 19 -36.81 -7.38 50.35
C LEU A 19 -35.85 -8.36 49.67
N ALA A 20 -35.90 -9.65 49.99
CA ALA A 20 -35.08 -10.68 49.33
C ALA A 20 -35.58 -11.03 47.90
N SER A 21 -36.87 -10.87 47.62
CA SER A 21 -37.45 -11.13 46.30
C SER A 21 -37.29 -10.00 45.31
N ALA A 22 -37.08 -8.75 45.80
CA ALA A 22 -36.80 -7.61 44.92
C ALA A 22 -35.35 -7.54 44.44
N SER A 23 -34.42 -8.19 45.15
CA SER A 23 -32.98 -8.20 44.76
C SER A 23 -32.66 -9.27 43.72
N LEU A 24 -33.49 -10.30 43.51
CA LEU A 24 -33.29 -11.31 42.45
C LEU A 24 -33.90 -10.90 41.10
N ALA A 25 -34.81 -9.93 41.06
CA ALA A 25 -35.39 -9.46 39.79
C ALA A 25 -34.57 -8.35 39.12
N ALA A 26 -33.65 -7.71 39.85
CA ALA A 26 -32.77 -6.65 39.29
C ALA A 26 -31.49 -7.18 38.62
N SER A 27 -31.15 -8.46 38.76
CA SER A 27 -29.96 -9.07 38.14
C SER A 27 -30.23 -9.78 36.80
N ALA A 28 -31.46 -9.83 36.32
CA ALA A 28 -31.83 -10.45 35.04
C ALA A 28 -31.86 -9.48 33.86
N GLY A 29 -31.47 -8.22 34.06
CA GLY A 29 -31.46 -7.16 33.05
C GLY A 29 -30.06 -6.69 32.60
N LEU A 30 -28.99 -7.34 33.03
CA LEU A 30 -27.71 -7.21 32.34
C LEU A 30 -27.87 -7.95 31.02
N ALA A 31 -28.22 -7.19 29.96
CA ALA A 31 -28.14 -7.65 28.61
C ALA A 31 -26.78 -8.37 28.47
N SER A 32 -26.83 -9.68 28.27
CA SER A 32 -25.69 -10.45 27.82
C SER A 32 -25.25 -9.77 26.54
N ALA A 33 -24.25 -8.88 26.65
CA ALA A 33 -23.46 -8.56 25.49
C ALA A 33 -23.12 -9.90 24.84
N PRO A 34 -23.37 -10.13 23.55
CA PRO A 34 -23.03 -11.38 22.94
C PRO A 34 -21.55 -11.61 23.30
N ALA A 35 -21.29 -12.65 24.07
CA ALA A 35 -19.96 -13.19 24.25
C ALA A 35 -19.57 -13.62 22.83
N TRP A 36 -19.03 -12.68 22.05
CA TRP A 36 -18.29 -13.02 20.85
C TRP A 36 -17.28 -14.02 21.36
N ALA A 37 -17.50 -15.27 20.98
CA ALA A 37 -16.57 -16.33 21.32
C ALA A 37 -15.18 -15.74 21.07
N VAL A 38 -14.35 -15.66 22.11
CA VAL A 38 -12.97 -15.18 22.02
C VAL A 38 -12.23 -16.24 21.21
N GLY A 39 -12.57 -16.31 19.92
CA GLY A 39 -11.83 -17.07 18.93
C GLY A 39 -10.44 -16.48 18.90
N GLN A 40 -9.44 -17.37 18.87
CA GLN A 40 -8.05 -16.95 18.76
C GLN A 40 -7.92 -15.90 17.66
N GLU A 41 -7.32 -14.75 17.96
CA GLU A 41 -7.08 -13.66 16.98
C GLU A 41 -6.40 -14.18 15.72
N ILE A 42 -6.59 -13.50 14.60
CA ILE A 42 -5.91 -13.83 13.34
C ILE A 42 -4.67 -12.95 13.24
N PRO A 43 -3.45 -13.53 13.36
CA PRO A 43 -2.21 -12.76 13.27
C PRO A 43 -1.91 -12.43 11.81
N ILE A 44 -1.75 -11.13 11.52
CA ILE A 44 -1.31 -10.60 10.23
C ILE A 44 -0.11 -9.71 10.46
N GLY A 45 0.92 -9.81 9.61
CA GLY A 45 2.11 -8.98 9.62
C GLY A 45 1.94 -7.74 8.74
N ALA A 46 2.55 -6.63 9.14
CA ALA A 46 2.80 -5.47 8.29
C ALA A 46 4.30 -5.20 8.30
N LEU A 47 4.94 -5.32 7.15
CA LEU A 47 6.36 -5.11 6.94
C LEU A 47 6.53 -3.95 5.97
N MET A 48 6.94 -2.80 6.48
CA MET A 48 6.92 -1.54 5.73
C MET A 48 8.19 -0.72 5.96
N PRO A 49 8.56 0.15 5.01
CA PRO A 49 9.72 1.01 5.15
C PRO A 49 9.40 2.17 6.10
N LEU A 50 9.38 1.92 7.42
CA LEU A 50 9.13 2.99 8.40
C LEU A 50 10.32 3.92 8.54
N THR A 51 11.51 3.45 8.16
CA THR A 51 12.77 4.21 8.07
C THR A 51 13.48 3.95 6.73
N GLY A 52 14.63 4.59 6.51
CA GLY A 52 15.36 4.52 5.25
C GLY A 52 14.72 5.36 4.14
N ALA A 53 15.05 5.04 2.88
CA ALA A 53 14.61 5.82 1.72
C ALA A 53 13.07 5.81 1.51
N GLY A 54 12.40 4.76 1.96
CA GLY A 54 10.93 4.63 1.92
C GLY A 54 10.22 5.24 3.14
N GLY A 55 10.95 5.75 4.13
CA GLY A 55 10.40 6.30 5.36
C GLY A 55 9.24 7.29 5.18
N PRO A 56 9.32 8.23 4.24
CA PRO A 56 8.23 9.17 3.96
C PRO A 56 6.89 8.52 3.59
N PHE A 57 6.91 7.32 2.99
CA PHE A 57 5.70 6.59 2.57
C PHE A 57 5.22 5.62 3.65
N GLY A 58 6.15 4.92 4.30
CA GLY A 58 5.88 3.84 5.24
C GLY A 58 4.93 4.22 6.36
N GLN A 59 5.02 5.46 6.87
CA GLN A 59 4.15 5.97 7.92
C GLN A 59 2.68 6.05 7.46
N ASN A 60 2.42 6.55 6.25
CA ASN A 60 1.08 6.64 5.69
C ASN A 60 0.53 5.26 5.31
N MET A 61 1.36 4.39 4.74
CA MET A 61 1.02 2.99 4.46
C MET A 61 0.60 2.28 5.75
N MET A 62 1.38 2.39 6.81
CA MET A 62 1.08 1.78 8.11
C MET A 62 -0.20 2.35 8.73
N LYS A 63 -0.42 3.67 8.64
CA LYS A 63 -1.62 4.31 9.13
C LYS A 63 -2.86 3.83 8.36
N ALA A 64 -2.76 3.67 7.03
CA ALA A 64 -3.84 3.13 6.21
C ALA A 64 -4.20 1.70 6.62
N VAL A 65 -3.22 0.81 6.78
CA VAL A 65 -3.45 -0.57 7.19
C VAL A 65 -4.05 -0.66 8.59
N ARG A 66 -3.56 0.12 9.57
CA ARG A 66 -4.15 0.17 10.91
C ARG A 66 -5.63 0.57 10.87
N SER A 67 -5.94 1.64 10.15
CA SER A 67 -7.30 2.13 10.02
C SER A 67 -8.23 1.11 9.36
N ALA A 68 -7.74 0.43 8.31
CA ALA A 68 -8.50 -0.64 7.66
C ALA A 68 -8.71 -1.85 8.60
N VAL A 69 -7.70 -2.25 9.38
CA VAL A 69 -7.84 -3.31 10.41
C VAL A 69 -8.88 -2.94 11.46
N ASP A 70 -8.88 -1.68 11.93
CA ASP A 70 -9.85 -1.22 12.91
C ASP A 70 -11.27 -1.29 12.35
N GLN A 71 -11.50 -0.88 11.10
CA GLN A 71 -12.80 -1.00 10.42
C GLN A 71 -13.23 -2.46 10.24
N ILE A 72 -12.33 -3.33 9.78
CA ILE A 72 -12.59 -4.76 9.63
C ILE A 72 -12.98 -5.37 10.99
N ASN A 73 -12.24 -5.05 12.03
CA ASN A 73 -12.50 -5.54 13.39
C ASN A 73 -13.81 -4.99 13.98
N ALA A 74 -14.18 -3.75 13.66
CA ALA A 74 -15.46 -3.15 14.07
C ALA A 74 -16.67 -3.88 13.46
N THR A 75 -16.50 -4.51 12.29
CA THR A 75 -17.56 -5.35 11.67
C THR A 75 -17.54 -6.80 12.15
N GLY A 76 -16.76 -7.12 13.18
CA GLY A 76 -16.65 -8.45 13.78
C GLY A 76 -15.48 -9.28 13.25
N GLY A 77 -14.74 -8.80 12.27
CA GLY A 77 -13.59 -9.48 11.67
C GLY A 77 -13.92 -10.72 10.84
N PRO A 78 -12.94 -11.24 10.09
CA PRO A 78 -13.14 -12.44 9.27
C PRO A 78 -13.36 -13.67 10.17
N LEU A 79 -14.33 -14.50 9.80
CA LEU A 79 -14.78 -15.68 10.55
C LEU A 79 -15.25 -15.35 11.99
N GLY A 80 -15.65 -14.10 12.26
CA GLY A 80 -16.00 -13.64 13.61
C GLY A 80 -14.80 -13.46 14.55
N ARG A 81 -13.58 -13.36 14.03
CA ARG A 81 -12.34 -13.25 14.77
C ARG A 81 -11.64 -11.93 14.46
N ARG A 82 -11.07 -11.29 15.47
CA ARG A 82 -10.32 -10.04 15.28
C ARG A 82 -8.99 -10.31 14.55
N ILE A 83 -8.61 -9.41 13.67
CA ILE A 83 -7.24 -9.34 13.14
C ILE A 83 -6.35 -8.68 14.20
N ARG A 84 -5.23 -9.33 14.51
CA ARG A 84 -4.14 -8.76 15.28
C ARG A 84 -2.99 -8.40 14.35
N LEU A 85 -2.68 -7.11 14.24
CA LEU A 85 -1.63 -6.61 13.37
C LEU A 85 -0.29 -6.55 14.11
N TYR A 86 0.72 -7.26 13.57
CA TYR A 86 2.12 -7.20 14.00
C TYR A 86 2.90 -6.33 13.01
N GLN A 87 3.65 -5.36 13.51
CA GLN A 87 4.29 -4.33 12.69
C GLN A 87 5.80 -4.42 12.82
N GLU A 88 6.50 -4.39 11.69
CA GLU A 88 7.96 -4.38 11.60
C GLU A 88 8.41 -3.34 10.56
N ASP A 89 9.60 -2.81 10.78
CA ASP A 89 10.29 -1.89 9.88
C ASP A 89 11.27 -2.68 9.00
N ASP A 90 11.14 -2.55 7.68
CA ASP A 90 12.10 -3.15 6.74
C ASP A 90 13.33 -2.26 6.48
N GLN A 91 13.33 -1.01 6.99
CA GLN A 91 14.39 -0.02 6.85
C GLN A 91 14.77 0.29 5.39
N THR A 92 13.95 -0.10 4.43
CA THR A 92 14.26 -0.10 2.98
C THR A 92 15.52 -0.94 2.67
N ASP A 93 15.83 -1.92 3.51
CA ASP A 93 17.01 -2.78 3.43
C ASP A 93 16.60 -4.25 3.34
N PRO A 94 17.03 -4.99 2.28
CA PRO A 94 16.64 -6.39 2.08
C PRO A 94 17.03 -7.31 3.23
N ASP A 95 18.18 -7.12 3.86
CA ASP A 95 18.66 -7.99 4.95
C ASP A 95 17.88 -7.74 6.24
N ALA A 96 17.59 -6.47 6.55
CA ALA A 96 16.72 -6.10 7.67
C ALA A 96 15.31 -6.66 7.47
N ALA A 97 14.77 -6.53 6.26
CA ALA A 97 13.46 -7.06 5.88
C ALA A 97 13.34 -8.57 6.06
N VAL A 98 14.35 -9.34 5.64
CA VAL A 98 14.38 -10.81 5.84
C VAL A 98 14.35 -11.17 7.32
N ARG A 99 15.11 -10.46 8.18
CA ARG A 99 15.08 -10.69 9.63
C ARG A 99 13.71 -10.39 10.23
N ALA A 100 13.11 -9.27 9.82
CA ALA A 100 11.78 -8.86 10.28
C ALA A 100 10.68 -9.83 9.79
N ALA A 101 10.72 -10.27 8.53
CA ALA A 101 9.81 -11.26 7.99
C ALA A 101 9.88 -12.60 8.75
N LYS A 102 11.08 -13.08 9.05
CA LYS A 102 11.26 -14.30 9.87
C LYS A 102 10.65 -14.14 11.27
N LYS A 103 10.82 -12.98 11.92
CA LYS A 103 10.19 -12.69 13.22
C LYS A 103 8.66 -12.72 13.10
N LEU A 104 8.07 -12.08 12.09
CA LEU A 104 6.64 -12.12 11.84
C LEU A 104 6.14 -13.56 11.64
N ILE A 105 6.85 -14.37 10.87
CA ILE A 105 6.46 -15.74 10.54
C ILE A 105 6.70 -16.71 11.69
N GLU A 106 7.90 -16.72 12.25
CA GLU A 106 8.33 -17.74 13.20
C GLU A 106 7.89 -17.46 14.64
N VAL A 107 7.84 -16.18 15.03
CA VAL A 107 7.47 -15.76 16.39
C VAL A 107 5.99 -15.37 16.45
N ASN A 108 5.55 -14.47 15.57
CA ASN A 108 4.18 -13.96 15.59
C ASN A 108 3.18 -14.87 14.86
N LYS A 109 3.65 -15.89 14.12
CA LYS A 109 2.83 -16.89 13.42
C LYS A 109 1.82 -16.28 12.45
N VAL A 110 2.22 -15.21 11.74
CA VAL A 110 1.36 -14.56 10.78
C VAL A 110 1.06 -15.43 9.56
N SER A 111 -0.13 -15.30 9.00
CA SER A 111 -0.56 -16.02 7.79
C SER A 111 -0.40 -15.21 6.51
N ALA A 112 -0.27 -13.89 6.64
CA ALA A 112 0.03 -12.97 5.56
C ALA A 112 0.91 -11.83 6.06
N VAL A 113 1.71 -11.27 5.16
CA VAL A 113 2.53 -10.06 5.34
C VAL A 113 2.01 -9.00 4.37
N ILE A 114 1.66 -7.82 4.89
CA ILE A 114 1.16 -6.68 4.14
C ILE A 114 2.30 -5.67 4.01
N GLY A 115 2.45 -5.06 2.85
CA GLY A 115 3.38 -3.95 2.66
C GLY A 115 4.45 -4.23 1.63
N THR A 116 5.66 -4.61 2.02
CA THR A 116 6.88 -4.73 1.21
C THR A 116 6.93 -3.78 0.00
N TRP A 117 7.53 -2.60 0.21
CA TRP A 117 7.48 -1.53 -0.77
C TRP A 117 8.64 -1.55 -1.77
N ALA A 118 9.89 -1.59 -1.29
CA ALA A 118 11.04 -1.59 -2.18
C ALA A 118 11.17 -2.94 -2.88
N SER A 119 11.35 -2.94 -4.22
CA SER A 119 11.42 -4.19 -4.99
C SER A 119 12.54 -5.12 -4.54
N GLY A 120 13.67 -4.58 -4.07
CA GLY A 120 14.76 -5.36 -3.48
C GLY A 120 14.34 -6.08 -2.20
N VAL A 121 13.52 -5.42 -1.37
CA VAL A 121 12.92 -5.97 -0.14
C VAL A 121 11.97 -7.12 -0.49
N THR A 122 11.00 -6.87 -1.38
CA THR A 122 10.04 -7.90 -1.82
C THR A 122 10.76 -9.13 -2.40
N LEU A 123 11.75 -8.92 -3.25
CA LEU A 123 12.55 -10.02 -3.84
C LEU A 123 13.30 -10.85 -2.80
N ALA A 124 13.73 -10.25 -1.69
CA ALA A 124 14.42 -10.93 -0.61
C ALA A 124 13.46 -11.66 0.35
N VAL A 125 12.28 -11.07 0.59
CA VAL A 125 11.26 -11.60 1.52
C VAL A 125 10.44 -12.72 0.88
N ALA A 126 10.13 -12.64 -0.42
CA ALA A 126 9.28 -13.58 -1.14
C ALA A 126 9.68 -15.06 -0.96
N PRO A 127 10.97 -15.46 -1.05
CA PRO A 127 11.35 -16.84 -0.81
C PRO A 127 11.05 -17.33 0.61
N VAL A 128 11.16 -16.45 1.61
CA VAL A 128 10.87 -16.77 3.02
C VAL A 128 9.37 -16.98 3.21
N CYS A 129 8.55 -16.11 2.65
CA CYS A 129 7.09 -16.22 2.68
C CYS A 129 6.61 -17.48 1.95
N GLN A 130 7.12 -17.75 0.75
CA GLN A 130 6.76 -18.93 -0.04
C GLN A 130 7.11 -20.25 0.68
N ALA A 131 8.33 -20.37 1.23
CA ALA A 131 8.75 -21.55 1.97
C ALA A 131 7.88 -21.83 3.20
N SER A 132 7.37 -20.75 3.83
CA SER A 132 6.51 -20.82 5.01
C SER A 132 5.02 -20.90 4.69
N LYS A 133 4.64 -20.86 3.40
CA LYS A 133 3.25 -20.77 2.93
C LYS A 133 2.51 -19.57 3.54
N VAL A 134 3.18 -18.43 3.64
CA VAL A 134 2.64 -17.14 4.08
C VAL A 134 2.44 -16.25 2.85
N VAL A 135 1.28 -15.61 2.74
CA VAL A 135 1.02 -14.70 1.62
C VAL A 135 1.80 -13.41 1.82
N GLU A 136 2.47 -12.93 0.79
CA GLU A 136 3.08 -11.61 0.73
C GLU A 136 2.25 -10.71 -0.18
N MET A 137 1.74 -9.61 0.37
CA MET A 137 1.09 -8.55 -0.39
C MET A 137 2.08 -7.39 -0.55
N SER A 138 2.33 -6.96 -1.78
CA SER A 138 3.40 -6.01 -2.08
C SER A 138 2.89 -4.78 -2.87
N THR A 139 3.57 -3.65 -2.68
CA THR A 139 3.45 -2.44 -3.51
C THR A 139 4.69 -2.21 -4.38
N SER A 140 5.37 -3.27 -4.78
CA SER A 140 6.62 -3.21 -5.56
C SER A 140 6.38 -3.44 -7.04
N GLY A 141 7.01 -2.62 -7.89
CA GLY A 141 6.79 -2.64 -9.35
C GLY A 141 7.70 -3.60 -10.14
N ALA A 142 8.88 -4.02 -9.63
CA ALA A 142 9.86 -4.74 -10.45
C ALA A 142 9.29 -6.02 -11.11
N THR A 143 9.41 -6.11 -12.43
CA THR A 143 8.92 -7.24 -13.24
C THR A 143 9.52 -8.58 -12.79
N LYS A 144 10.73 -8.58 -12.23
CA LYS A 144 11.38 -9.78 -11.70
C LYS A 144 10.57 -10.46 -10.59
N ILE A 145 9.73 -9.74 -9.85
CA ILE A 145 8.87 -10.29 -8.81
C ILE A 145 7.91 -11.32 -9.41
N THR A 146 7.36 -11.09 -10.59
CA THR A 146 6.51 -12.03 -11.31
C THR A 146 7.23 -13.34 -11.61
N THR A 147 8.53 -13.29 -11.96
CA THR A 147 9.29 -14.48 -12.39
C THR A 147 9.76 -15.37 -11.23
N ILE A 148 9.82 -14.84 -10.00
CA ILE A 148 10.19 -15.65 -8.82
C ILE A 148 9.02 -16.40 -8.21
N GLN A 149 7.81 -16.14 -8.68
CA GLN A 149 6.57 -16.72 -8.18
C GLN A 149 6.33 -18.15 -8.66
N LYS A 150 7.10 -19.10 -8.17
CA LYS A 150 6.87 -20.52 -8.49
C LYS A 150 5.70 -21.16 -7.72
N GLN A 151 5.23 -20.54 -6.64
CA GLN A 151 4.24 -21.10 -5.71
C GLN A 151 3.01 -20.21 -5.48
N GLY A 152 2.95 -19.04 -6.11
CA GLY A 152 1.76 -18.18 -6.10
C GLY A 152 1.46 -17.48 -4.77
N PHE A 153 2.43 -17.28 -3.86
CA PHE A 153 2.23 -16.65 -2.55
C PHE A 153 2.55 -15.15 -2.52
N VAL A 154 2.86 -14.54 -3.66
CA VAL A 154 3.14 -13.09 -3.74
C VAL A 154 2.09 -12.43 -4.63
N PHE A 155 1.46 -11.40 -4.13
CA PHE A 155 0.48 -10.58 -4.85
C PHE A 155 0.89 -9.13 -4.78
N ARG A 156 0.62 -8.35 -5.82
CA ARG A 156 0.90 -6.92 -5.79
C ARG A 156 -0.29 -6.11 -6.27
N THR A 157 -0.63 -5.12 -5.46
CA THR A 157 -1.66 -4.13 -5.73
C THR A 157 -1.10 -2.88 -6.41
N GLU A 158 0.19 -2.90 -6.73
CA GLU A 158 0.90 -1.88 -7.50
C GLU A 158 1.07 -2.36 -8.94
N PRO A 159 1.00 -1.45 -9.93
CA PRO A 159 1.30 -1.79 -11.33
C PRO A 159 2.72 -2.36 -11.49
N ASP A 160 2.85 -3.31 -12.41
CA ASP A 160 4.15 -3.81 -12.85
C ASP A 160 4.94 -2.71 -13.59
N ASP A 161 6.26 -2.74 -13.47
CA ASP A 161 7.16 -1.79 -14.14
C ASP A 161 7.02 -1.79 -15.68
N THR A 162 6.45 -2.83 -16.27
CA THR A 162 6.09 -2.84 -17.69
C THR A 162 5.03 -1.79 -17.98
N LEU A 163 4.02 -1.68 -17.11
CA LEU A 163 2.94 -0.69 -17.24
C LEU A 163 3.47 0.72 -17.00
N PHE A 164 4.35 0.90 -16.01
CA PHE A 164 5.03 2.18 -15.80
C PHE A 164 5.87 2.60 -17.00
N GLY A 165 6.71 1.70 -17.53
CA GLY A 165 7.53 1.95 -18.70
C GLY A 165 6.71 2.39 -19.91
N ARG A 166 5.57 1.74 -20.16
CA ARG A 166 4.63 2.14 -21.21
C ARG A 166 4.00 3.51 -20.94
N ALA A 167 3.55 3.77 -19.71
CA ALA A 167 2.94 5.06 -19.36
C ALA A 167 3.90 6.24 -19.61
N TYR A 168 5.20 6.10 -19.26
CA TYR A 168 6.23 7.09 -19.59
C TYR A 168 6.38 7.28 -21.09
N ALA A 169 6.44 6.18 -21.86
CA ALA A 169 6.63 6.23 -23.31
C ALA A 169 5.44 6.84 -24.03
N GLU A 170 4.21 6.50 -23.62
CA GLU A 170 2.97 7.09 -24.16
C GLU A 170 2.90 8.59 -23.86
N PHE A 171 3.25 9.00 -22.65
CA PHE A 171 3.31 10.42 -22.32
C PHE A 171 4.34 11.17 -23.17
N ALA A 172 5.54 10.61 -23.33
CA ALA A 172 6.56 11.19 -24.19
C ALA A 172 6.10 11.29 -25.67
N ALA A 173 5.40 10.27 -26.17
CA ALA A 173 4.84 10.26 -27.52
C ALA A 173 3.78 11.36 -27.73
N VAL A 174 2.85 11.54 -26.76
CA VAL A 174 1.85 12.63 -26.78
C VAL A 174 2.51 14.01 -26.78
N ARG A 175 3.64 14.17 -26.08
CA ARG A 175 4.43 15.42 -26.08
C ARG A 175 5.25 15.62 -27.35
N GLY A 176 5.33 14.63 -28.23
CA GLY A 176 6.18 14.66 -29.42
C GLY A 176 7.67 14.52 -29.14
N TRP A 177 8.04 14.08 -27.93
CA TRP A 177 9.41 13.91 -27.51
C TRP A 177 10.07 12.70 -28.18
N LYS A 178 11.27 12.89 -28.71
CA LYS A 178 11.99 11.86 -29.46
C LYS A 178 13.37 11.55 -28.89
N ARG A 179 13.88 12.33 -27.95
CA ARG A 179 15.23 12.22 -27.44
C ARG A 179 15.22 12.26 -25.92
N VAL A 180 15.75 11.23 -25.29
CA VAL A 180 15.81 11.11 -23.83
C VAL A 180 17.22 10.80 -23.36
N ALA A 181 17.64 11.40 -22.25
CA ALA A 181 18.71 10.92 -21.40
C ALA A 181 18.11 10.31 -20.13
N ILE A 182 18.74 9.29 -19.57
CA ILE A 182 18.23 8.55 -18.41
C ILE A 182 19.28 8.55 -17.31
N LEU A 183 18.85 8.90 -16.11
CA LEU A 183 19.59 8.74 -14.85
C LEU A 183 18.83 7.74 -13.97
N GLY A 184 19.46 6.63 -13.63
CA GLY A 184 18.80 5.56 -12.89
C GLY A 184 19.52 5.16 -11.61
N LEU A 185 18.80 5.12 -10.48
CA LEU A 185 19.28 4.49 -9.27
C LEU A 185 19.50 2.99 -9.53
N ASN A 186 20.62 2.45 -9.09
CA ASN A 186 20.95 1.03 -9.26
C ASN A 186 20.18 0.13 -8.30
N VAL A 187 18.87 -0.02 -8.55
CA VAL A 187 17.95 -0.88 -7.78
C VAL A 187 17.00 -1.62 -8.73
N PRO A 188 16.41 -2.76 -8.30
CA PRO A 188 15.62 -3.62 -9.19
C PRO A 188 14.48 -2.93 -9.93
N PHE A 189 13.71 -2.04 -9.28
CA PHE A 189 12.60 -1.35 -9.95
C PHE A 189 13.11 -0.44 -11.09
N THR A 190 14.16 0.32 -10.85
CA THR A 190 14.73 1.19 -11.88
C THR A 190 15.21 0.41 -13.11
N VAL A 191 15.91 -0.69 -12.86
CA VAL A 191 16.43 -1.54 -13.97
C VAL A 191 15.28 -2.03 -14.85
N THR A 192 14.18 -2.49 -14.24
CA THR A 192 13.03 -3.02 -14.99
C THR A 192 12.18 -1.91 -15.61
N THR A 193 11.92 -0.81 -14.90
CA THR A 193 11.18 0.35 -15.44
C THR A 193 11.91 0.96 -16.65
N VAL A 194 13.23 1.20 -16.52
CA VAL A 194 14.03 1.78 -17.61
C VAL A 194 14.10 0.84 -18.81
N SER A 195 14.25 -0.46 -18.61
CA SER A 195 14.25 -1.44 -19.70
C SER A 195 12.93 -1.42 -20.47
N ASN A 196 11.80 -1.48 -19.77
CA ASN A 196 10.47 -1.46 -20.37
C ASN A 196 10.17 -0.09 -21.04
N PHE A 197 10.55 1.00 -20.39
CA PHE A 197 10.44 2.33 -20.98
C PHE A 197 11.21 2.45 -22.29
N ARG A 198 12.48 2.04 -22.34
CA ARG A 198 13.30 2.09 -23.54
C ARG A 198 12.66 1.34 -24.70
N GLN A 199 12.22 0.11 -24.44
CA GLN A 199 11.54 -0.71 -25.47
C GLN A 199 10.31 0.01 -26.03
N ALA A 200 9.44 0.53 -25.17
CA ALA A 200 8.23 1.23 -25.59
C ALA A 200 8.54 2.57 -26.28
N PHE A 201 9.50 3.35 -25.75
CA PHE A 201 9.90 4.64 -26.31
C PHE A 201 10.52 4.50 -27.70
N GLU A 202 11.41 3.51 -27.90
CA GLU A 202 12.02 3.21 -29.18
C GLU A 202 10.99 2.70 -30.21
N ALA A 203 9.98 1.93 -29.76
CA ALA A 203 8.85 1.52 -30.61
C ALA A 203 8.01 2.72 -31.11
N HIS A 204 7.94 3.81 -30.33
CA HIS A 204 7.34 5.09 -30.75
C HIS A 204 8.29 5.99 -31.56
N GLY A 205 9.44 5.48 -31.99
CA GLY A 205 10.45 6.20 -32.79
C GLY A 205 11.31 7.17 -31.94
N GLY A 206 11.36 6.94 -30.64
CA GLY A 206 12.26 7.67 -29.74
C GLY A 206 13.71 7.15 -29.82
N LYS A 207 14.64 7.94 -29.31
CA LYS A 207 16.07 7.62 -29.21
C LYS A 207 16.58 7.90 -27.81
N VAL A 208 17.18 6.89 -27.17
CA VAL A 208 17.91 7.06 -25.91
C VAL A 208 19.31 7.57 -26.23
N LEU A 209 19.65 8.74 -25.73
CA LEU A 209 20.96 9.39 -25.95
C LEU A 209 22.00 8.86 -24.97
N SER A 210 21.63 8.69 -23.71
CA SER A 210 22.46 8.11 -22.65
C SER A 210 21.61 7.42 -21.59
N TYR A 211 22.22 6.43 -20.94
CA TYR A 211 21.69 5.82 -19.72
C TYR A 211 22.85 5.66 -18.73
N ASP A 212 22.81 6.42 -17.67
CA ASP A 212 23.79 6.38 -16.59
C ASP A 212 23.12 5.93 -15.29
N THR A 213 23.82 5.07 -14.55
CA THR A 213 23.36 4.60 -13.24
C THR A 213 24.16 5.24 -12.12
N TYR A 214 23.53 5.43 -10.97
CA TYR A 214 24.16 5.90 -9.74
C TYR A 214 23.75 4.99 -8.55
N ASN A 215 24.50 5.06 -7.45
CA ASN A 215 24.28 4.23 -6.28
C ASN A 215 23.51 4.98 -5.18
N GLN A 216 22.78 4.24 -4.36
CA GLN A 216 21.86 4.76 -3.34
C GLN A 216 22.53 5.69 -2.29
N SER A 217 23.81 5.56 -2.02
CA SER A 217 24.53 6.41 -1.04
C SER A 217 25.24 7.61 -1.66
N GLN A 218 25.02 7.86 -2.97
CA GLN A 218 25.67 8.97 -3.66
C GLN A 218 25.12 10.32 -3.17
N THR A 219 26.02 11.25 -2.88
CA THR A 219 25.68 12.57 -2.33
C THR A 219 25.86 13.72 -3.32
N THR A 220 26.53 13.47 -4.44
CA THR A 220 26.81 14.47 -5.48
C THR A 220 26.42 13.93 -6.85
N PHE A 221 25.74 14.74 -7.65
CA PHE A 221 25.17 14.33 -8.95
C PHE A 221 25.60 15.23 -10.11
N ARG A 222 26.65 16.05 -9.91
CA ARG A 222 27.05 17.04 -10.91
C ARG A 222 27.50 16.42 -12.22
N SER A 223 28.34 15.38 -12.14
CA SER A 223 28.89 14.73 -13.35
C SER A 223 27.80 14.06 -14.16
N GLU A 224 26.92 13.32 -13.50
CA GLU A 224 25.79 12.60 -14.10
C GLU A 224 24.79 13.59 -14.74
N THR A 225 24.46 14.66 -14.01
CA THR A 225 23.50 15.67 -14.46
C THR A 225 24.03 16.42 -15.69
N LEU A 226 25.30 16.86 -15.68
CA LEU A 226 25.95 17.52 -16.82
C LEU A 226 26.05 16.58 -18.03
N LYS A 227 26.39 15.32 -17.82
CA LYS A 227 26.45 14.31 -18.87
C LYS A 227 25.08 14.03 -19.48
N ALA A 228 24.04 13.88 -18.67
CA ALA A 228 22.68 13.68 -19.16
C ALA A 228 22.18 14.83 -20.02
N ALA A 229 22.57 16.07 -19.72
CA ALA A 229 22.22 17.24 -20.53
C ALA A 229 23.00 17.34 -21.87
N GLN A 230 24.11 16.59 -22.03
CA GLN A 230 24.86 16.54 -23.30
C GLN A 230 23.95 15.97 -24.40
N GLY A 231 24.09 16.47 -25.60
CA GLY A 231 23.25 16.02 -26.72
C GLY A 231 21.87 16.65 -26.76
N LYS A 232 21.48 17.49 -25.80
CA LYS A 232 20.21 18.25 -25.75
C LYS A 232 19.00 17.32 -25.87
N PRO A 233 18.73 16.47 -24.86
CA PRO A 233 17.53 15.65 -24.83
C PRO A 233 16.28 16.52 -24.74
N ASP A 234 15.13 16.01 -25.20
CA ASP A 234 13.82 16.67 -25.02
C ASP A 234 13.41 16.62 -23.53
N PHE A 235 13.81 15.56 -22.84
CA PHE A 235 13.66 15.41 -21.39
C PHE A 235 14.72 14.46 -20.81
N ILE A 236 14.90 14.57 -19.50
CA ILE A 236 15.73 13.66 -18.69
C ILE A 236 14.79 12.83 -17.83
N LEU A 237 14.76 11.51 -18.03
CA LEU A 237 14.07 10.58 -17.15
C LEU A 237 14.98 10.27 -15.95
N VAL A 238 14.54 10.61 -14.74
CA VAL A 238 15.25 10.23 -13.52
C VAL A 238 14.40 9.19 -12.78
N SER A 239 14.92 7.96 -12.67
CA SER A 239 14.30 6.88 -11.93
C SER A 239 15.07 6.65 -10.63
N GLY A 240 14.57 7.17 -9.52
CA GLY A 240 15.23 7.13 -8.21
C GLY A 240 14.28 7.43 -7.07
N TYR A 241 14.82 7.51 -5.88
CA TYR A 241 14.08 7.87 -4.68
C TYR A 241 14.10 9.38 -4.43
N GLU A 242 13.29 9.86 -3.50
CA GLU A 242 13.15 11.28 -3.17
C GLU A 242 14.50 12.00 -2.89
N PRO A 243 15.42 11.44 -2.06
CA PRO A 243 16.70 12.11 -1.79
C PRO A 243 17.57 12.29 -3.04
N ASP A 244 17.61 11.27 -3.90
CA ASP A 244 18.42 11.27 -5.11
C ASP A 244 17.88 12.30 -6.12
N VAL A 245 16.55 12.26 -6.36
CA VAL A 245 15.87 13.22 -7.26
C VAL A 245 16.08 14.65 -6.78
N THR A 246 15.96 14.90 -5.46
CA THR A 246 16.23 16.21 -4.87
C THR A 246 17.66 16.67 -5.19
N GLY A 247 18.65 15.80 -5.01
CA GLY A 247 20.06 16.09 -5.30
C GLY A 247 20.32 16.37 -6.77
N ILE A 248 19.71 15.60 -7.67
CA ILE A 248 19.83 15.77 -9.13
C ILE A 248 19.21 17.10 -9.58
N LEU A 249 18.00 17.43 -9.11
CA LEU A 249 17.34 18.70 -9.45
C LEU A 249 18.14 19.91 -8.97
N ARG A 250 18.63 19.87 -7.72
CA ARG A 250 19.49 20.95 -7.20
C ARG A 250 20.76 21.08 -8.00
N SER A 251 21.41 19.96 -8.33
CA SER A 251 22.61 19.97 -9.14
C SER A 251 22.37 20.57 -10.54
N ALA A 252 21.24 20.25 -11.18
CA ALA A 252 20.86 20.85 -12.46
C ALA A 252 20.68 22.37 -12.32
N TYR A 253 19.94 22.81 -11.32
CA TYR A 253 19.65 24.23 -11.08
C TYR A 253 20.94 25.03 -10.80
N GLU A 254 21.77 24.54 -9.88
CA GLU A 254 23.05 25.17 -9.50
C GLU A 254 24.04 25.28 -10.66
N ASN A 255 23.95 24.39 -11.65
CA ASN A 255 24.77 24.45 -12.86
C ASN A 255 24.09 25.16 -14.05
N GLY A 256 22.95 25.82 -13.83
CA GLY A 256 22.25 26.58 -14.88
C GLY A 256 21.67 25.70 -15.99
N LEU A 257 21.37 24.43 -15.71
CA LEU A 257 20.81 23.53 -16.72
C LEU A 257 19.29 23.76 -16.84
N HIS A 258 18.86 24.12 -18.04
CA HIS A 258 17.47 24.20 -18.43
C HIS A 258 17.06 22.90 -19.12
N ALA A 259 16.56 21.92 -18.38
CA ALA A 259 16.10 20.64 -18.89
C ALA A 259 14.74 20.28 -18.31
N THR A 260 13.90 19.60 -19.07
CA THR A 260 12.66 18.99 -18.56
C THR A 260 13.01 17.70 -17.86
N PHE A 261 12.61 17.57 -16.60
CA PHE A 261 12.77 16.33 -15.83
C PHE A 261 11.44 15.59 -15.72
N LEU A 262 11.48 14.28 -15.88
CA LEU A 262 10.36 13.36 -15.70
C LEU A 262 10.76 12.29 -14.68
N VAL A 263 9.96 12.10 -13.63
CA VAL A 263 10.29 11.21 -12.50
C VAL A 263 9.11 10.33 -12.11
N PRO A 264 9.32 9.24 -11.35
CA PRO A 264 8.25 8.53 -10.68
C PRO A 264 7.53 9.43 -9.67
N GLY A 265 6.21 9.32 -9.60
CA GLY A 265 5.40 10.14 -8.70
C GLY A 265 5.75 9.97 -7.23
N PHE A 266 6.09 8.75 -6.83
CA PHE A 266 6.53 8.48 -5.46
C PHE A 266 7.83 9.18 -5.06
N SER A 267 8.65 9.62 -6.02
CA SER A 267 9.87 10.40 -5.71
C SER A 267 9.57 11.85 -5.35
N VAL A 268 8.31 12.31 -5.48
CA VAL A 268 7.93 13.71 -5.28
C VAL A 268 7.00 13.84 -4.09
N SER A 269 7.47 14.52 -3.06
CA SER A 269 6.74 14.84 -1.85
C SER A 269 6.83 16.35 -1.55
N ASP A 270 6.07 16.83 -0.58
CA ASP A 270 6.22 18.19 -0.06
C ASP A 270 7.65 18.46 0.45
N THR A 271 8.33 17.41 0.97
CA THR A 271 9.71 17.48 1.43
C THR A 271 10.66 17.73 0.26
N LEU A 272 10.52 16.97 -0.86
CA LEU A 272 11.30 17.23 -2.08
C LEU A 272 11.09 18.65 -2.57
N ILE A 273 9.81 19.06 -2.73
CA ILE A 273 9.46 20.39 -3.24
C ILE A 273 10.10 21.49 -2.39
N LYS A 274 10.00 21.36 -1.07
CA LYS A 274 10.62 22.30 -0.13
C LYS A 274 12.15 22.31 -0.24
N ASN A 275 12.78 21.13 -0.29
CA ASN A 275 14.25 20.99 -0.27
C ASN A 275 14.90 21.35 -1.60
N ALA A 276 14.25 21.06 -2.71
CA ALA A 276 14.71 21.45 -4.04
C ALA A 276 14.38 22.92 -4.36
N GLY A 277 13.35 23.48 -3.72
CA GLY A 277 12.95 24.88 -3.92
C GLY A 277 12.68 25.21 -5.39
N PRO A 278 13.28 26.28 -5.95
CA PRO A 278 13.06 26.66 -7.35
C PRO A 278 13.47 25.56 -8.36
N ALA A 279 14.36 24.63 -7.98
CA ALA A 279 14.77 23.52 -8.84
C ALA A 279 13.66 22.48 -9.08
N ALA A 280 12.61 22.47 -8.25
CA ALA A 280 11.47 21.58 -8.44
C ALA A 280 10.42 22.15 -9.41
N GLU A 281 10.47 23.43 -9.76
CA GLU A 281 9.45 24.05 -10.64
C GLU A 281 9.50 23.44 -12.04
N GLY A 282 8.36 23.05 -12.57
CA GLY A 282 8.25 22.38 -13.87
C GLY A 282 8.59 20.89 -13.87
N LEU A 283 8.90 20.29 -12.71
CA LEU A 283 9.15 18.86 -12.59
C LEU A 283 7.90 18.07 -12.97
N LEU A 284 8.01 17.18 -13.94
CA LEU A 284 6.94 16.27 -14.36
C LEU A 284 7.06 14.93 -13.63
N LEU A 285 5.90 14.36 -13.27
CA LEU A 285 5.86 13.10 -12.58
C LEU A 285 4.77 12.18 -13.12
N VAL A 286 5.05 10.88 -13.15
CA VAL A 286 4.09 9.83 -13.49
C VAL A 286 3.76 9.07 -12.22
N GLN A 287 2.48 9.08 -11.86
CA GLN A 287 1.96 8.43 -10.65
C GLN A 287 0.99 7.33 -11.05
N GLU A 288 0.93 6.26 -10.28
CA GLU A 288 -0.17 5.32 -10.34
C GLU A 288 -1.49 6.05 -10.05
N GLY A 289 -2.52 5.72 -10.82
CA GLY A 289 -3.85 6.25 -10.61
C GLY A 289 -4.55 5.50 -9.48
N VAL A 290 -5.30 6.24 -8.68
CA VAL A 290 -6.19 5.69 -7.65
C VAL A 290 -7.65 5.83 -8.09
N ALA A 291 -8.57 5.16 -7.42
CA ALA A 291 -10.00 5.28 -7.67
C ALA A 291 -10.57 6.57 -7.09
N GLU A 292 -10.09 7.72 -7.60
CA GLU A 292 -10.52 9.05 -7.15
C GLU A 292 -12.04 9.17 -7.11
N GLY A 293 -12.57 9.68 -5.99
CA GLY A 293 -14.01 9.85 -5.79
C GLY A 293 -14.78 8.60 -5.39
N SER A 294 -14.16 7.40 -5.46
CA SER A 294 -14.79 6.17 -4.96
C SER A 294 -15.00 6.21 -3.45
N PRO A 295 -16.00 5.47 -2.91
CA PRO A 295 -16.20 5.37 -1.47
C PRO A 295 -14.94 4.86 -0.75
N ALA A 296 -14.27 3.83 -1.28
CA ALA A 296 -13.06 3.26 -0.69
C ALA A 296 -11.92 4.27 -0.60
N TYR A 297 -11.68 5.05 -1.68
CA TYR A 297 -10.63 6.06 -1.67
C TYR A 297 -10.92 7.20 -0.69
N LYS A 298 -12.18 7.63 -0.58
CA LYS A 298 -12.60 8.63 0.42
C LYS A 298 -12.35 8.17 1.85
N GLU A 299 -12.52 6.88 2.14
CA GLU A 299 -12.19 6.31 3.44
C GLU A 299 -10.69 6.38 3.72
N VAL A 300 -9.83 6.06 2.75
CA VAL A 300 -8.37 6.21 2.87
C VAL A 300 -7.99 7.66 3.15
N VAL A 301 -8.50 8.60 2.35
CA VAL A 301 -8.24 10.03 2.51
C VAL A 301 -8.65 10.51 3.90
N SER A 302 -9.84 10.13 4.36
CA SER A 302 -10.34 10.47 5.71
C SER A 302 -9.45 9.89 6.81
N ALA A 303 -9.05 8.63 6.69
CA ALA A 303 -8.19 7.95 7.65
C ALA A 303 -6.80 8.62 7.78
N LEU A 304 -6.31 9.21 6.70
CA LEU A 304 -4.99 9.82 6.64
C LEU A 304 -4.96 11.32 7.01
N GLY A 305 -6.11 11.96 7.14
CA GLY A 305 -6.21 13.35 7.56
C GLY A 305 -6.60 14.32 6.45
N GLY A 306 -7.16 13.83 5.34
CA GLY A 306 -7.85 14.64 4.34
C GLY A 306 -6.97 15.15 3.19
N SER A 307 -5.73 14.72 3.03
CA SER A 307 -4.96 15.00 1.81
C SER A 307 -5.46 14.14 0.64
N GLU A 308 -5.46 14.72 -0.56
CA GLU A 308 -5.98 14.03 -1.74
C GLU A 308 -5.02 13.00 -2.33
N TYR A 309 -3.76 12.98 -1.90
CA TYR A 309 -2.76 12.09 -2.46
C TYR A 309 -1.77 11.57 -1.41
N TYR A 310 -1.75 10.25 -1.28
CA TYR A 310 -0.77 9.52 -0.48
C TYR A 310 -0.30 8.30 -1.28
N SER A 311 0.95 8.32 -1.75
CA SER A 311 1.55 7.17 -2.45
C SER A 311 1.42 5.90 -1.64
N PHE A 312 1.05 4.81 -2.28
CA PHE A 312 0.95 3.46 -1.75
C PHE A 312 -0.07 3.22 -0.62
N ALA A 313 -0.70 4.26 -0.07
CA ALA A 313 -1.65 4.11 1.02
C ALA A 313 -2.94 3.40 0.58
N ALA A 314 -3.46 3.73 -0.61
CA ALA A 314 -4.63 3.06 -1.19
C ALA A 314 -4.34 1.58 -1.46
N GLN A 315 -3.17 1.29 -2.02
CA GLN A 315 -2.73 -0.07 -2.33
C GLN A 315 -2.60 -0.93 -1.07
N THR A 316 -2.00 -0.40 0.00
CA THR A 316 -1.86 -1.14 1.27
C THR A 316 -3.17 -1.28 2.04
N TRP A 317 -4.06 -0.29 1.93
CA TRP A 317 -5.44 -0.43 2.40
C TRP A 317 -6.15 -1.60 1.73
N ASP A 318 -6.04 -1.70 0.41
CA ASP A 318 -6.68 -2.76 -0.36
C ASP A 318 -6.09 -4.14 -0.05
N GLN A 319 -4.79 -4.23 0.22
CA GLN A 319 -4.13 -5.48 0.59
C GLN A 319 -4.78 -6.13 1.81
N ILE A 320 -5.02 -5.37 2.88
CA ILE A 320 -5.62 -5.94 4.09
C ILE A 320 -7.11 -6.23 3.92
N GLN A 321 -7.84 -5.44 3.12
CA GLN A 321 -9.23 -5.72 2.75
C GLN A 321 -9.34 -7.05 1.98
N LEU A 322 -8.48 -7.27 0.99
CA LEU A 322 -8.40 -8.50 0.20
C LEU A 322 -8.07 -9.71 1.06
N VAL A 323 -7.06 -9.60 1.93
CA VAL A 323 -6.69 -10.69 2.86
C VAL A 323 -7.86 -11.06 3.77
N ALA A 324 -8.56 -10.08 4.33
CA ALA A 324 -9.70 -10.33 5.19
C ALA A 324 -10.87 -10.99 4.45
N LEU A 325 -11.18 -10.53 3.22
CA LEU A 325 -12.19 -11.14 2.35
C LEU A 325 -11.80 -12.56 1.93
N ALA A 326 -10.53 -12.79 1.61
CA ALA A 326 -9.99 -14.10 1.26
C ALA A 326 -10.13 -15.11 2.41
N ILE A 327 -9.85 -14.70 3.65
CA ILE A 327 -10.04 -15.52 4.86
C ILE A 327 -11.52 -15.90 5.02
N GLU A 328 -12.43 -14.95 4.84
CA GLU A 328 -13.88 -15.20 4.95
C GLU A 328 -14.37 -16.14 3.83
N ALA A 329 -13.92 -15.93 2.58
CA ALA A 329 -14.28 -16.76 1.44
C ALA A 329 -13.75 -18.19 1.56
N ALA A 330 -12.50 -18.35 2.00
CA ALA A 330 -11.86 -19.66 2.18
C ALA A 330 -12.26 -20.36 3.48
N LYS A 331 -12.99 -19.69 4.38
CA LYS A 331 -13.37 -20.18 5.72
C LYS A 331 -12.16 -20.66 6.55
N SER A 332 -10.99 -20.10 6.30
CA SER A 332 -9.73 -20.47 6.94
C SER A 332 -8.73 -19.31 6.89
N ALA A 333 -7.98 -19.13 7.98
CA ALA A 333 -6.95 -18.11 8.09
C ALA A 333 -5.53 -18.66 7.86
N THR A 334 -5.36 -19.84 7.27
CA THR A 334 -4.03 -20.32 6.89
C THR A 334 -3.54 -19.62 5.62
N GLY A 335 -2.22 -19.42 5.48
CA GLY A 335 -1.67 -18.74 4.32
C GLY A 335 -2.04 -19.41 2.99
N SER A 336 -2.09 -20.75 2.93
CA SER A 336 -2.55 -21.47 1.73
C SER A 336 -4.02 -21.18 1.40
N ALA A 337 -4.89 -21.08 2.40
CA ALA A 337 -6.30 -20.74 2.21
C ALA A 337 -6.47 -19.29 1.73
N ILE A 338 -5.70 -18.36 2.32
CA ILE A 338 -5.67 -16.95 1.91
C ILE A 338 -5.22 -16.85 0.45
N ASN A 339 -4.15 -17.55 0.06
CA ASN A 339 -3.64 -17.56 -1.31
C ASN A 339 -4.73 -17.93 -2.34
N HIS A 340 -5.45 -19.03 -2.12
CA HIS A 340 -6.57 -19.43 -2.99
C HIS A 340 -7.75 -18.45 -2.89
N GLY A 341 -8.02 -17.94 -1.69
CA GLY A 341 -9.12 -17.01 -1.41
C GLY A 341 -8.97 -15.67 -2.12
N ILE A 342 -7.75 -15.15 -2.28
CA ILE A 342 -7.49 -13.88 -2.97
C ILE A 342 -8.03 -13.93 -4.40
N HIS A 343 -7.73 -14.96 -5.17
CA HIS A 343 -8.26 -15.12 -6.53
C HIS A 343 -9.80 -15.31 -6.56
N ALA A 344 -10.39 -15.83 -5.48
CA ALA A 344 -11.84 -16.04 -5.42
C ALA A 344 -12.61 -14.74 -5.11
N VAL A 345 -11.95 -13.71 -4.57
CA VAL A 345 -12.58 -12.44 -4.19
C VAL A 345 -12.17 -11.27 -5.08
N SER A 346 -11.21 -11.47 -5.99
CA SER A 346 -10.74 -10.48 -6.96
C SER A 346 -11.05 -10.94 -8.39
N GLY A 347 -11.44 -10.01 -9.23
CA GLY A 347 -11.78 -10.29 -10.64
C GLY A 347 -13.20 -10.84 -10.89
N PRO A 348 -13.67 -10.66 -12.13
CA PRO A 348 -14.98 -11.16 -12.57
C PRO A 348 -14.99 -12.70 -12.67
N PRO A 349 -16.20 -13.35 -12.58
CA PRO A 349 -17.49 -12.73 -12.31
C PRO A 349 -17.77 -12.59 -10.82
N GLY A 350 -18.39 -11.49 -10.39
CA GLY A 350 -18.79 -11.29 -9.00
C GLY A 350 -19.51 -9.97 -8.79
N THR A 351 -20.20 -9.84 -7.66
CA THR A 351 -20.75 -8.54 -7.26
C THR A 351 -19.60 -7.63 -6.83
N LYS A 352 -19.51 -6.45 -7.44
CA LYS A 352 -18.49 -5.45 -7.10
C LYS A 352 -18.68 -4.99 -5.65
N VAL A 353 -17.60 -5.02 -4.88
CA VAL A 353 -17.54 -4.56 -3.49
C VAL A 353 -16.26 -3.79 -3.25
N SER A 354 -16.31 -2.78 -2.39
CA SER A 354 -15.16 -1.90 -2.12
C SER A 354 -14.65 -1.96 -0.68
N SER A 355 -15.20 -2.88 0.13
CA SER A 355 -14.76 -3.07 1.52
C SER A 355 -15.11 -4.46 2.05
N PHE A 356 -14.44 -4.86 3.12
CA PHE A 356 -14.77 -6.08 3.87
C PHE A 356 -16.23 -6.05 4.35
N ALA A 357 -16.68 -4.91 4.89
CA ALA A 357 -18.04 -4.75 5.38
C ALA A 357 -19.10 -4.98 4.29
N ALA A 358 -18.83 -4.56 3.04
CA ALA A 358 -19.73 -4.79 1.92
C ALA A 358 -19.67 -6.24 1.41
N GLY A 359 -18.49 -6.87 1.42
CA GLY A 359 -18.28 -8.21 0.86
C GLY A 359 -18.75 -9.35 1.76
N VAL A 360 -18.52 -9.25 3.07
CA VAL A 360 -18.81 -10.32 4.04
C VAL A 360 -20.25 -10.84 3.98
N PRO A 361 -21.29 -9.98 3.97
CA PRO A 361 -22.66 -10.47 3.91
C PRO A 361 -23.00 -11.28 2.65
N LEU A 362 -22.31 -10.96 1.54
CA LEU A 362 -22.46 -11.68 0.27
C LEU A 362 -21.75 -13.02 0.33
N LEU A 363 -20.51 -13.06 0.82
CA LEU A 363 -19.72 -14.29 0.98
C LEU A 363 -20.42 -15.28 1.90
N ARG A 364 -21.00 -14.83 3.03
CA ARG A 364 -21.75 -15.67 3.96
C ARG A 364 -23.01 -16.26 3.35
N LYS A 365 -23.58 -15.60 2.32
CA LYS A 365 -24.71 -16.12 1.51
C LYS A 365 -24.25 -16.98 0.33
N GLY A 366 -22.96 -17.31 0.22
CA GLY A 366 -22.39 -18.08 -0.88
C GLY A 366 -22.33 -17.36 -2.22
N LYS A 367 -22.44 -16.03 -2.23
CA LYS A 367 -22.34 -15.23 -3.45
C LYS A 367 -20.89 -14.92 -3.79
N LYS A 368 -20.58 -14.90 -5.09
CA LYS A 368 -19.27 -14.42 -5.56
C LYS A 368 -19.18 -12.90 -5.49
N ILE A 369 -18.03 -12.40 -5.13
CA ILE A 369 -17.71 -10.97 -5.14
C ILE A 369 -16.54 -10.68 -6.06
N ASN A 370 -16.41 -9.41 -6.48
CA ASN A 370 -15.24 -8.85 -7.13
C ASN A 370 -14.85 -7.59 -6.36
N TYR A 371 -13.67 -7.61 -5.72
CA TYR A 371 -13.19 -6.47 -4.95
C TYR A 371 -12.62 -5.39 -5.88
N GLU A 372 -13.20 -4.19 -5.81
CA GLU A 372 -12.69 -2.97 -6.44
C GLU A 372 -12.38 -1.97 -5.32
N GLY A 373 -11.11 -1.70 -5.12
CA GLY A 373 -10.63 -1.01 -3.95
C GLY A 373 -10.40 0.48 -4.12
N ALA A 374 -9.66 1.04 -3.16
CA ALA A 374 -9.24 2.43 -3.16
C ALA A 374 -8.19 2.72 -4.25
N SER A 375 -7.34 1.75 -4.60
CA SER A 375 -6.37 1.85 -5.69
C SER A 375 -6.99 1.57 -7.07
N GLY A 376 -8.20 1.04 -7.14
CA GLY A 376 -8.91 0.76 -8.40
C GLY A 376 -9.40 -0.67 -8.51
N ALA A 377 -9.51 -1.15 -9.75
CA ALA A 377 -9.79 -2.56 -10.03
C ALA A 377 -8.56 -3.41 -9.69
N ILE A 378 -8.78 -4.48 -8.93
CA ILE A 378 -7.70 -5.38 -8.51
C ILE A 378 -8.00 -6.77 -9.04
N ASP A 379 -7.89 -6.91 -10.36
CA ASP A 379 -8.08 -8.17 -11.06
C ASP A 379 -6.71 -8.84 -11.22
N PHE A 380 -6.40 -9.83 -10.39
CA PHE A 380 -5.12 -10.53 -10.45
C PHE A 380 -5.05 -11.54 -11.58
N ASP A 381 -3.92 -11.54 -12.29
CA ASP A 381 -3.53 -12.65 -13.17
C ASP A 381 -3.08 -13.89 -12.37
N ALA A 382 -2.74 -14.97 -13.08
CA ALA A 382 -2.25 -16.20 -12.45
C ALA A 382 -0.94 -16.01 -11.65
N ASN A 383 -0.22 -14.92 -11.89
CA ASN A 383 1.03 -14.59 -11.23
C ASN A 383 0.86 -13.59 -10.07
N GLY A 384 -0.38 -13.23 -9.72
CA GLY A 384 -0.66 -12.27 -8.66
C GLY A 384 -0.36 -10.82 -9.00
N ASN A 385 -0.35 -10.45 -10.29
CA ASN A 385 -0.25 -9.07 -10.74
C ASN A 385 -1.61 -8.52 -11.11
N ILE A 386 -1.85 -7.22 -10.86
CA ILE A 386 -2.99 -6.53 -11.47
C ILE A 386 -2.77 -6.41 -12.98
N THR A 387 -3.84 -6.60 -13.76
CA THR A 387 -3.77 -6.71 -15.22
C THR A 387 -3.84 -5.37 -15.94
N THR A 388 -4.37 -4.35 -15.29
CA THR A 388 -4.56 -3.01 -15.86
C THR A 388 -4.26 -1.95 -14.82
N ALA A 389 -3.77 -0.80 -15.27
CA ALA A 389 -3.57 0.36 -14.40
C ALA A 389 -3.89 1.67 -15.12
N ASN A 390 -4.30 2.67 -14.34
CA ASN A 390 -4.33 4.06 -14.77
C ASN A 390 -3.09 4.76 -14.25
N PHE A 391 -2.63 5.79 -14.98
CA PHE A 391 -1.56 6.65 -14.53
C PHE A 391 -1.96 8.11 -14.62
N ARG A 392 -1.57 8.88 -13.64
CA ARG A 392 -1.73 10.32 -13.62
C ARG A 392 -0.38 10.99 -13.88
N ILE A 393 -0.36 11.89 -14.85
CA ILE A 393 0.76 12.79 -15.05
C ILE A 393 0.45 14.07 -14.29
N ALA A 394 1.42 14.54 -13.53
CA ALA A 394 1.31 15.81 -12.81
C ALA A 394 2.59 16.64 -13.00
N GLU A 395 2.55 17.88 -12.60
CA GLU A 395 3.65 18.82 -12.68
C GLU A 395 3.74 19.63 -11.39
N VAL A 396 4.94 19.93 -10.96
CA VAL A 396 5.15 20.88 -9.85
C VAL A 396 5.01 22.30 -10.39
N ARG A 397 4.00 23.02 -9.91
CA ARG A 397 3.73 24.44 -10.27
C ARG A 397 3.46 25.26 -9.01
N GLY A 398 4.22 26.32 -8.83
CA GLY A 398 4.07 27.20 -7.66
C GLY A 398 4.22 26.45 -6.33
N GLY A 399 5.13 25.46 -6.28
CA GLY A 399 5.40 24.65 -5.11
C GLY A 399 4.32 23.61 -4.78
N LYS A 400 3.45 23.25 -5.73
CA LYS A 400 2.38 22.25 -5.56
C LYS A 400 2.37 21.26 -6.73
N VAL A 401 1.97 20.02 -6.45
CA VAL A 401 1.70 19.03 -7.48
C VAL A 401 0.34 19.30 -8.12
N VAL A 402 0.33 19.56 -9.42
CA VAL A 402 -0.88 19.89 -10.18
C VAL A 402 -1.11 18.83 -11.25
N PRO A 403 -2.27 18.17 -11.33
CA PRO A 403 -2.58 17.20 -12.38
C PRO A 403 -2.52 17.84 -13.77
N VAL A 404 -1.93 17.13 -14.74
CA VAL A 404 -1.79 17.58 -16.14
C VAL A 404 -2.58 16.68 -17.08
N GLN A 405 -2.48 15.36 -16.92
CA GLN A 405 -3.05 14.39 -17.83
C GLN A 405 -3.35 13.07 -17.12
N LEU A 406 -4.35 12.35 -17.59
CA LEU A 406 -4.65 10.98 -17.17
C LEU A 406 -4.38 10.04 -18.33
N VAL A 407 -3.55 9.02 -18.12
CA VAL A 407 -3.31 7.89 -19.03
C VAL A 407 -4.12 6.71 -18.49
N LYS A 408 -5.16 6.30 -19.23
CA LYS A 408 -6.11 5.28 -18.76
C LYS A 408 -5.87 3.94 -19.43
N ASN A 409 -6.19 2.87 -18.69
CA ASN A 409 -6.23 1.50 -19.19
C ASN A 409 -4.93 1.05 -19.86
N VAL A 410 -3.80 1.34 -19.22
CA VAL A 410 -2.51 0.77 -19.65
C VAL A 410 -2.53 -0.73 -19.34
N HIS A 411 -2.25 -1.56 -20.36
CA HIS A 411 -2.30 -3.02 -20.26
C HIS A 411 -0.95 -3.65 -20.61
N PHE A 412 -0.78 -4.94 -20.27
CA PHE A 412 0.34 -5.76 -20.73
C PHE A 412 0.35 -5.99 -22.25
#